data_98a4c2f8b52662913b46b211ac1241ba
#
_entry.id   98a4c2f8b52662913b46b211ac1241ba
#
_cell.length_a   1.000
_cell.length_b   1.000
_cell.length_c   1.000
_cell.angle_alpha   90.00
_cell.angle_beta   90.00
_cell.angle_gamma   90.00
#
_symmetry.space_group_name_H-M   'P 1'
#
loop_
_entity.id
_entity.type
_entity.pdbx_description
1 polymer ?
#
loop_
_entity_poly.entity_id
_entity_poly.type
_entity_poly.pdbx_seq_one_letter_code
_entity_poly.pdbx_strand_id
1 'polypeptide(L)'
;MKLLAGPCVIESEENIFKIAKALEVYQNDSSIDFYFKSSFDKANRTALDSFRGLGIDEGLRILEKVKNDFGYKIVTDVHESHQVALVAEVVDMLQIPAFLCRQTDLLVACAKTTKEVNIKKGQFINPPDMKHSVMKVLKTRGCDEVSYENSKKHGVYLCERGSSFGYGNIVVDMRSLVIMREFAPTIFDATHSVQMPGSLGGKTGGDSSMVPYLAKAAAAVGVDGFFFETHFDPTVALSDGPNMIKLDELESLINKIKKIREI
;
A
#
# COMPACT_ATOMS: atom_id res chain seq x y z
N MET A 1 6.57 8.34 11.60
CA MET A 1 6.12 8.23 10.20
C MET A 1 5.69 6.80 9.91
N LYS A 2 4.49 6.56 9.32
CA LYS A 2 4.08 5.21 8.93
C LYS A 2 4.84 4.77 7.66
N LEU A 3 5.38 3.56 7.63
CA LEU A 3 6.10 3.00 6.48
C LEU A 3 5.57 1.60 6.17
N LEU A 4 4.97 1.45 5.00
CA LEU A 4 4.53 0.18 4.45
C LEU A 4 5.54 -0.23 3.37
N ALA A 5 6.35 -1.26 3.60
CA ALA A 5 7.33 -1.69 2.61
C ALA A 5 7.48 -3.22 2.57
N GLY A 6 7.77 -3.75 1.38
CA GLY A 6 7.98 -5.17 1.11
C GLY A 6 7.81 -5.49 -0.37
N PRO A 7 7.87 -6.76 -0.77
CA PRO A 7 7.68 -7.15 -2.16
C PRO A 7 6.22 -7.01 -2.61
N CYS A 8 6.02 -6.86 -3.91
CA CYS A 8 4.68 -6.73 -4.51
C CYS A 8 3.78 -7.91 -4.13
N VAL A 9 4.28 -9.14 -4.30
CA VAL A 9 3.57 -10.40 -4.11
C VAL A 9 4.48 -11.42 -3.42
N ILE A 10 3.89 -12.37 -2.73
CA ILE A 10 4.61 -13.52 -2.16
C ILE A 10 4.99 -14.45 -3.29
N GLU A 11 6.26 -14.47 -3.67
CA GLU A 11 6.80 -15.33 -4.73
C GLU A 11 7.25 -16.69 -4.17
N SER A 12 7.93 -16.67 -3.02
CA SER A 12 8.33 -17.84 -2.25
C SER A 12 8.61 -17.43 -0.80
N GLU A 13 8.60 -18.38 0.11
CA GLU A 13 8.98 -18.15 1.51
C GLU A 13 10.42 -17.62 1.61
N GLU A 14 11.35 -18.20 0.87
CA GLU A 14 12.76 -17.78 0.87
C GLU A 14 12.93 -16.32 0.47
N ASN A 15 12.29 -15.88 -0.63
CA ASN A 15 12.35 -14.49 -1.09
C ASN A 15 11.74 -13.53 -0.06
N ILE A 16 10.61 -13.89 0.54
CA ILE A 16 9.96 -13.09 1.58
C ILE A 16 10.88 -12.91 2.77
N PHE A 17 11.51 -13.98 3.27
CA PHE A 17 12.40 -13.92 4.43
C PHE A 17 13.67 -13.12 4.15
N LYS A 18 14.25 -13.25 2.96
CA LYS A 18 15.40 -12.46 2.52
C LYS A 18 15.07 -10.96 2.52
N ILE A 19 13.91 -10.57 2.00
CA ILE A 19 13.46 -9.17 1.97
C ILE A 19 13.10 -8.70 3.39
N ALA A 20 12.38 -9.51 4.16
CA ALA A 20 12.03 -9.17 5.54
C ALA A 20 13.29 -8.90 6.39
N LYS A 21 14.32 -9.74 6.28
CA LYS A 21 15.59 -9.54 7.01
C LYS A 21 16.27 -8.22 6.67
N ALA A 22 16.26 -7.82 5.41
CA ALA A 22 16.86 -6.55 4.98
C ALA A 22 16.07 -5.32 5.46
N LEU A 23 14.76 -5.46 5.74
CA LEU A 23 13.90 -4.38 6.22
C LEU A 23 13.91 -4.23 7.76
N GLU A 24 14.68 -5.07 8.48
CA GLU A 24 14.76 -5.04 9.95
C GLU A 24 15.26 -3.68 10.50
N VAL A 25 16.01 -2.95 9.72
CA VAL A 25 16.48 -1.59 10.05
C VAL A 25 15.32 -0.65 10.38
N TYR A 26 14.17 -0.82 9.74
CA TYR A 26 12.99 0.03 9.96
C TYR A 26 12.20 -0.37 11.21
N GLN A 27 12.19 -1.63 11.60
CA GLN A 27 11.57 -2.07 12.84
C GLN A 27 12.30 -1.49 14.07
N ASN A 28 13.61 -1.33 13.95
CA ASN A 28 14.47 -0.82 15.03
C ASN A 28 14.51 0.72 15.09
N ASP A 29 13.88 1.42 14.15
CA ASP A 29 13.86 2.88 14.08
C ASP A 29 12.60 3.43 14.76
N SER A 30 12.74 4.00 15.95
CA SER A 30 11.62 4.53 16.75
C SER A 30 10.84 5.69 16.09
N SER A 31 11.39 6.30 15.03
CA SER A 31 10.71 7.35 14.24
C SER A 31 9.79 6.75 13.16
N ILE A 32 9.84 5.44 12.94
CA ILE A 32 9.09 4.72 11.92
C ILE A 32 8.09 3.75 12.58
N ASP A 33 6.84 3.84 12.17
CA ASP A 33 5.81 2.83 12.43
C ASP A 33 5.77 1.89 11.22
N PHE A 34 6.54 0.78 11.32
CA PHE A 34 6.81 -0.10 10.20
C PHE A 34 5.75 -1.19 10.03
N TYR A 35 5.35 -1.44 8.77
CA TYR A 35 4.49 -2.53 8.33
C TYR A 35 5.15 -3.27 7.19
N PHE A 36 5.39 -4.57 7.35
CA PHE A 36 5.81 -5.41 6.25
C PHE A 36 4.62 -5.67 5.34
N LYS A 37 4.78 -5.32 4.05
CA LYS A 37 3.70 -5.43 3.04
C LYS A 37 4.05 -6.50 2.02
N SER A 38 3.13 -7.45 1.81
CA SER A 38 3.12 -8.29 0.62
C SER A 38 1.70 -8.78 0.33
N SER A 39 1.41 -9.11 -0.93
CA SER A 39 0.11 -9.65 -1.33
C SER A 39 0.17 -11.17 -1.45
N PHE A 40 -0.84 -11.87 -0.96
CA PHE A 40 -0.99 -13.32 -1.14
C PHE A 40 -1.55 -13.67 -2.54
N ASP A 41 -2.25 -12.73 -3.16
CA ASP A 41 -2.81 -12.84 -4.50
C ASP A 41 -2.81 -11.47 -5.22
N LYS A 42 -2.66 -11.50 -6.53
CA LYS A 42 -2.85 -10.36 -7.45
C LYS A 42 -4.09 -10.61 -8.30
N ALA A 43 -5.27 -10.28 -7.74
CA ALA A 43 -6.57 -10.62 -8.32
C ALA A 43 -6.92 -9.88 -9.63
N ASN A 44 -6.21 -8.80 -9.97
CA ASN A 44 -6.51 -7.93 -11.11
C ASN A 44 -5.44 -7.93 -12.21
N ARG A 45 -4.77 -9.06 -12.44
CA ARG A 45 -3.75 -9.18 -13.50
C ARG A 45 -4.35 -8.96 -14.88
N THR A 46 -3.59 -8.32 -15.78
CA THR A 46 -4.01 -8.05 -17.15
C THR A 46 -4.14 -9.34 -17.98
N ALA A 47 -3.18 -10.27 -17.86
CA ALA A 47 -3.21 -11.55 -18.56
C ALA A 47 -3.61 -12.68 -17.59
N LEU A 48 -4.39 -13.64 -18.10
CA LEU A 48 -4.93 -14.74 -17.31
C LEU A 48 -3.83 -15.67 -16.75
N ASP A 49 -2.76 -15.84 -17.49
CA ASP A 49 -1.61 -16.70 -17.17
C ASP A 49 -0.53 -15.99 -16.35
N SER A 50 -0.75 -14.72 -15.96
CA SER A 50 0.19 -13.99 -15.10
C SER A 50 0.30 -14.63 -13.72
N PHE A 51 1.50 -14.59 -13.14
CA PHE A 51 1.69 -15.02 -11.74
C PHE A 51 0.83 -14.21 -10.79
N ARG A 52 0.07 -14.89 -9.96
CA ARG A 52 -0.88 -14.27 -9.02
C ARG A 52 -0.41 -14.29 -7.57
N GLY A 53 0.50 -15.15 -7.20
CA GLY A 53 0.91 -15.42 -5.82
C GLY A 53 0.71 -16.87 -5.45
N LEU A 54 0.88 -17.18 -4.16
CA LEU A 54 0.77 -18.54 -3.62
C LEU A 54 -0.66 -18.89 -3.10
N GLY A 55 -1.59 -17.93 -3.22
CA GLY A 55 -2.94 -18.09 -2.69
C GLY A 55 -3.05 -17.72 -1.21
N ILE A 56 -4.29 -17.73 -0.70
CA ILE A 56 -4.59 -17.18 0.62
C ILE A 56 -3.98 -18.03 1.74
N ASP A 57 -4.12 -19.35 1.71
CA ASP A 57 -3.69 -20.22 2.82
C ASP A 57 -2.17 -20.17 3.00
N GLU A 58 -1.41 -20.43 1.94
CA GLU A 58 0.06 -20.41 1.99
C GLU A 58 0.60 -18.99 2.18
N GLY A 59 -0.02 -17.99 1.55
CA GLY A 59 0.36 -16.60 1.72
C GLY A 59 0.20 -16.13 3.16
N LEU A 60 -0.91 -16.44 3.82
CA LEU A 60 -1.12 -16.08 5.23
C LEU A 60 -0.16 -16.83 6.16
N ARG A 61 0.08 -18.13 5.92
CA ARG A 61 1.07 -18.90 6.69
C ARG A 61 2.46 -18.23 6.65
N ILE A 62 2.90 -17.78 5.47
CA ILE A 62 4.19 -17.10 5.30
C ILE A 62 4.20 -15.76 6.01
N LEU A 63 3.13 -14.94 5.88
CA LEU A 63 3.03 -13.65 6.55
C LEU A 63 3.01 -13.78 8.08
N GLU A 64 2.30 -14.77 8.60
CA GLU A 64 2.29 -15.08 10.04
C GLU A 64 3.69 -15.46 10.55
N LYS A 65 4.41 -16.25 9.78
CA LYS A 65 5.80 -16.61 10.11
C LYS A 65 6.71 -15.38 10.12
N VAL A 66 6.59 -14.47 9.13
CA VAL A 66 7.32 -13.18 9.14
C VAL A 66 6.97 -12.36 10.38
N LYS A 67 5.68 -12.27 10.73
CA LYS A 67 5.23 -11.58 11.92
C LYS A 67 5.88 -12.13 13.21
N ASN A 68 5.91 -13.43 13.35
CA ASN A 68 6.44 -14.10 14.53
C ASN A 68 7.96 -14.01 14.62
N ASP A 69 8.68 -14.20 13.50
CA ASP A 69 10.14 -14.27 13.49
C ASP A 69 10.80 -12.87 13.58
N PHE A 70 10.17 -11.82 13.01
CA PHE A 70 10.71 -10.46 12.98
C PHE A 70 9.95 -9.46 13.89
N GLY A 71 8.80 -9.83 14.44
CA GLY A 71 7.97 -8.93 15.25
C GLY A 71 7.31 -7.82 14.45
N TYR A 72 7.16 -7.98 13.13
CA TYR A 72 6.60 -6.97 12.25
C TYR A 72 5.09 -6.86 12.38
N LYS A 73 4.56 -5.65 12.23
CA LYS A 73 3.18 -5.45 11.82
C LYS A 73 3.06 -5.83 10.34
N ILE A 74 1.95 -6.49 10.00
CA ILE A 74 1.72 -7.00 8.64
C ILE A 74 0.59 -6.24 7.98
N VAL A 75 0.76 -5.92 6.69
CA VAL A 75 -0.31 -5.43 5.81
C VAL A 75 -0.40 -6.28 4.55
N THR A 76 -1.60 -6.69 4.19
CA THR A 76 -1.89 -7.34 2.89
C THR A 76 -3.20 -6.81 2.32
N ASP A 77 -3.38 -6.94 1.02
CA ASP A 77 -4.63 -6.57 0.35
C ASP A 77 -5.66 -7.71 0.39
N VAL A 78 -6.94 -7.34 0.47
CA VAL A 78 -8.09 -8.23 0.38
C VAL A 78 -8.93 -7.88 -0.84
N HIS A 79 -9.48 -8.89 -1.53
CA HIS A 79 -10.17 -8.69 -2.81
C HIS A 79 -11.67 -9.01 -2.72
N GLU A 80 -12.04 -9.92 -1.82
CA GLU A 80 -13.40 -10.41 -1.62
C GLU A 80 -13.79 -10.31 -0.13
N SER A 81 -15.06 -10.00 0.14
CA SER A 81 -15.54 -9.82 1.51
C SER A 81 -15.38 -11.05 2.39
N HIS A 82 -15.46 -12.25 1.81
CA HIS A 82 -15.32 -13.51 2.54
C HIS A 82 -13.87 -13.79 2.99
N GLN A 83 -12.86 -13.19 2.36
CA GLN A 83 -11.45 -13.34 2.75
C GLN A 83 -11.12 -12.56 4.03
N VAL A 84 -11.87 -11.48 4.31
CA VAL A 84 -11.51 -10.48 5.32
C VAL A 84 -11.34 -11.07 6.71
N ALA A 85 -12.25 -11.95 7.13
CA ALA A 85 -12.19 -12.54 8.47
C ALA A 85 -10.92 -13.37 8.67
N LEU A 86 -10.60 -14.24 7.71
CA LEU A 86 -9.39 -15.08 7.74
C LEU A 86 -8.11 -14.24 7.70
N VAL A 87 -8.05 -13.26 6.80
CA VAL A 87 -6.88 -12.38 6.67
C VAL A 87 -6.65 -11.57 7.93
N ALA A 88 -7.72 -11.09 8.58
CA ALA A 88 -7.65 -10.30 9.79
C ALA A 88 -7.08 -11.07 11.01
N GLU A 89 -7.05 -12.40 11.01
CA GLU A 89 -6.40 -13.17 12.07
C GLU A 89 -4.88 -12.96 12.08
N VAL A 90 -4.28 -12.77 10.91
CA VAL A 90 -2.83 -12.63 10.74
C VAL A 90 -2.38 -11.18 10.72
N VAL A 91 -3.05 -10.31 9.94
CA VAL A 91 -2.55 -8.96 9.65
C VAL A 91 -2.93 -7.94 10.71
N ASP A 92 -2.21 -6.83 10.72
CA ASP A 92 -2.48 -5.66 11.56
C ASP A 92 -3.21 -4.55 10.79
N MET A 93 -3.06 -4.55 9.45
CA MET A 93 -3.72 -3.62 8.55
C MET A 93 -4.26 -4.37 7.31
N LEU A 94 -5.52 -4.12 6.98
CA LEU A 94 -6.18 -4.59 5.76
C LEU A 94 -6.07 -3.51 4.68
N GLN A 95 -5.60 -3.85 3.49
CA GLN A 95 -5.54 -2.93 2.37
C GLN A 95 -6.68 -3.18 1.39
N ILE A 96 -7.43 -2.12 1.06
CA ILE A 96 -8.43 -2.12 -0.02
C ILE A 96 -7.72 -1.72 -1.32
N PRO A 97 -7.69 -2.57 -2.36
CA PRO A 97 -7.12 -2.24 -3.66
C PRO A 97 -7.80 -1.03 -4.32
N ALA A 98 -7.05 -0.32 -5.17
CA ALA A 98 -7.52 0.91 -5.81
C ALA A 98 -8.81 0.72 -6.62
N PHE A 99 -8.94 -0.36 -7.39
CA PHE A 99 -10.16 -0.64 -8.18
C PHE A 99 -11.38 -0.93 -7.30
N LEU A 100 -11.17 -1.39 -6.07
CA LEU A 100 -12.22 -1.78 -5.12
C LEU A 100 -12.51 -0.70 -4.07
N CYS A 101 -11.93 0.48 -4.20
CA CYS A 101 -12.04 1.55 -3.20
C CYS A 101 -13.48 2.02 -2.91
N ARG A 102 -14.44 1.73 -3.79
CA ARG A 102 -15.87 2.06 -3.62
C ARG A 102 -16.74 0.86 -3.22
N GLN A 103 -16.20 -0.37 -3.20
CA GLN A 103 -16.96 -1.59 -2.93
C GLN A 103 -17.47 -1.61 -1.48
N THR A 104 -18.78 -1.37 -1.32
CA THR A 104 -19.41 -1.17 -0.01
C THR A 104 -19.23 -2.40 0.88
N ASP A 105 -19.52 -3.59 0.37
CA ASP A 105 -19.47 -4.82 1.17
C ASP A 105 -18.04 -5.15 1.63
N LEU A 106 -17.04 -4.90 0.80
CA LEU A 106 -15.62 -5.09 1.16
C LEU A 106 -15.19 -4.09 2.24
N LEU A 107 -15.54 -2.80 2.07
CA LEU A 107 -15.23 -1.75 3.06
C LEU A 107 -15.90 -2.05 4.40
N VAL A 108 -17.17 -2.46 4.40
CA VAL A 108 -17.94 -2.84 5.60
C VAL A 108 -17.35 -4.09 6.26
N ALA A 109 -16.96 -5.10 5.46
CA ALA A 109 -16.33 -6.31 6.00
C ALA A 109 -15.01 -5.97 6.72
N CYS A 110 -14.14 -5.16 6.09
CA CYS A 110 -12.91 -4.69 6.74
C CYS A 110 -13.18 -3.84 7.98
N ALA A 111 -14.19 -2.97 7.93
CA ALA A 111 -14.56 -2.10 9.06
C ALA A 111 -15.03 -2.88 10.29
N LYS A 112 -15.70 -4.04 10.10
CA LYS A 112 -16.15 -4.91 11.20
C LYS A 112 -15.01 -5.59 11.95
N THR A 113 -13.81 -5.59 11.40
CA THR A 113 -12.62 -6.05 12.11
C THR A 113 -12.09 -4.94 13.02
N THR A 114 -11.22 -5.29 13.97
CA THR A 114 -10.50 -4.30 14.79
C THR A 114 -9.22 -3.79 14.13
N LYS A 115 -8.93 -4.26 12.93
CA LYS A 115 -7.68 -3.95 12.22
C LYS A 115 -7.71 -2.58 11.58
N GLU A 116 -6.53 -1.98 11.37
CA GLU A 116 -6.42 -0.77 10.56
C GLU A 116 -6.85 -1.05 9.12
N VAL A 117 -7.39 -0.04 8.44
CA VAL A 117 -7.84 -0.13 7.04
C VAL A 117 -7.16 0.94 6.20
N ASN A 118 -6.37 0.51 5.23
CA ASN A 118 -5.74 1.38 4.24
C ASN A 118 -6.50 1.32 2.91
N ILE A 119 -7.13 2.41 2.49
CA ILE A 119 -7.94 2.46 1.28
C ILE A 119 -7.13 3.14 0.17
N LYS A 120 -6.70 2.39 -0.83
CA LYS A 120 -6.03 2.96 -2.01
C LYS A 120 -7.01 3.73 -2.86
N LYS A 121 -6.67 4.99 -3.20
CA LYS A 121 -7.48 5.81 -4.10
C LYS A 121 -7.49 5.18 -5.50
N GLY A 122 -8.68 4.97 -6.04
CA GLY A 122 -8.83 4.55 -7.44
C GLY A 122 -8.28 5.60 -8.40
N GLN A 123 -7.68 5.16 -9.51
CA GLN A 123 -7.15 6.05 -10.54
C GLN A 123 -8.22 6.91 -11.21
N PHE A 124 -9.47 6.49 -11.10
CA PHE A 124 -10.66 7.12 -11.69
C PHE A 124 -11.46 7.97 -10.70
N ILE A 125 -11.03 8.05 -9.43
CA ILE A 125 -11.75 8.77 -8.37
C ILE A 125 -11.17 10.16 -8.21
N ASN A 126 -12.04 11.15 -8.14
CA ASN A 126 -11.73 12.49 -7.67
C ASN A 126 -11.33 12.46 -6.18
N PRO A 127 -10.21 13.09 -5.75
CA PRO A 127 -9.74 13.05 -4.37
C PRO A 127 -10.79 13.40 -3.30
N PRO A 128 -11.65 14.43 -3.46
CA PRO A 128 -12.74 14.73 -2.51
C PRO A 128 -13.71 13.57 -2.31
N ASP A 129 -13.94 12.73 -3.34
CA ASP A 129 -14.91 11.64 -3.28
C ASP A 129 -14.43 10.45 -2.43
N MET A 130 -13.14 10.41 -2.08
CA MET A 130 -12.61 9.41 -1.15
C MET A 130 -13.21 9.52 0.25
N LYS A 131 -13.76 10.69 0.60
CA LYS A 131 -14.58 10.90 1.80
C LYS A 131 -15.67 9.84 1.96
N HIS A 132 -16.32 9.43 0.87
CA HIS A 132 -17.41 8.45 0.92
C HIS A 132 -16.93 7.04 1.28
N SER A 133 -15.72 6.66 0.87
CA SER A 133 -15.12 5.39 1.26
C SER A 133 -14.76 5.39 2.75
N VAL A 134 -14.16 6.48 3.23
CA VAL A 134 -13.87 6.68 4.66
C VAL A 134 -15.17 6.63 5.48
N MET A 135 -16.22 7.33 5.03
CA MET A 135 -17.52 7.37 5.70
C MET A 135 -18.11 5.97 5.92
N LYS A 136 -18.01 5.07 4.93
CA LYS A 136 -18.51 3.69 5.07
C LYS A 136 -17.81 2.94 6.20
N VAL A 137 -16.49 3.09 6.31
CA VAL A 137 -15.70 2.45 7.36
C VAL A 137 -16.04 3.05 8.73
N LEU A 138 -16.03 4.38 8.85
CA LEU A 138 -16.31 5.08 10.10
C LEU A 138 -17.72 4.79 10.63
N LYS A 139 -18.75 4.89 9.76
CA LYS A 139 -20.12 4.56 10.16
C LYS A 139 -20.29 3.13 10.65
N THR A 140 -19.64 2.18 9.98
CA THR A 140 -19.65 0.78 10.45
C THR A 140 -19.00 0.63 11.82
N ARG A 141 -18.04 1.51 12.17
CA ARG A 141 -17.38 1.58 13.48
C ARG A 141 -18.07 2.51 14.48
N GLY A 142 -19.29 2.99 14.18
CA GLY A 142 -20.08 3.82 15.08
C GLY A 142 -19.66 5.29 15.12
N CYS A 143 -18.99 5.81 14.08
CA CYS A 143 -18.59 7.21 13.97
C CYS A 143 -19.23 7.84 12.72
N ASP A 144 -20.06 8.87 12.91
CA ASP A 144 -20.83 9.53 11.84
C ASP A 144 -20.09 10.71 11.20
N GLU A 145 -19.02 11.18 11.81
CA GLU A 145 -18.24 12.33 11.36
C GLU A 145 -16.94 11.90 10.66
N VAL A 146 -16.73 12.35 9.42
CA VAL A 146 -15.47 12.16 8.69
C VAL A 146 -14.55 13.33 8.94
N SER A 147 -13.45 13.07 9.61
CA SER A 147 -12.36 13.99 9.85
C SER A 147 -11.04 13.23 9.95
N TYR A 148 -9.94 13.94 9.84
CA TYR A 148 -8.60 13.38 10.06
C TYR A 148 -8.49 12.68 11.43
N GLU A 149 -8.93 13.35 12.49
CA GLU A 149 -8.81 12.86 13.87
C GLU A 149 -9.67 11.61 14.11
N ASN A 150 -10.92 11.62 13.63
CA ASN A 150 -11.79 10.45 13.74
C ASN A 150 -11.24 9.26 12.95
N SER A 151 -10.77 9.50 11.72
CA SER A 151 -10.16 8.44 10.92
C SER A 151 -8.91 7.87 11.57
N LYS A 152 -8.03 8.72 12.09
CA LYS A 152 -6.83 8.31 12.84
C LYS A 152 -7.19 7.48 14.06
N LYS A 153 -8.15 7.95 14.86
CA LYS A 153 -8.65 7.25 16.07
C LYS A 153 -9.21 5.86 15.72
N HIS A 154 -9.88 5.75 14.59
CA HIS A 154 -10.49 4.51 14.13
C HIS A 154 -9.59 3.69 13.20
N GLY A 155 -8.30 4.07 13.02
CA GLY A 155 -7.34 3.33 12.21
C GLY A 155 -7.69 3.29 10.71
N VAL A 156 -8.24 4.38 10.16
CA VAL A 156 -8.60 4.48 8.74
C VAL A 156 -7.59 5.38 8.04
N TYR A 157 -7.01 4.89 6.95
CA TYR A 157 -6.00 5.59 6.15
C TYR A 157 -6.45 5.66 4.69
N LEU A 158 -6.07 6.73 4.02
CA LEU A 158 -6.16 6.86 2.56
C LEU A 158 -4.76 6.74 1.94
N CYS A 159 -4.69 6.11 0.77
CA CYS A 159 -3.44 5.94 0.07
C CYS A 159 -3.52 6.50 -1.36
N GLU A 160 -2.79 7.58 -1.64
CA GLU A 160 -2.66 8.15 -2.98
C GLU A 160 -1.70 7.30 -3.81
N ARG A 161 -2.08 7.03 -5.06
CA ARG A 161 -1.29 6.25 -6.02
C ARG A 161 -1.37 6.76 -7.47
N GLY A 162 -1.87 7.97 -7.65
CA GLY A 162 -2.07 8.62 -8.93
C GLY A 162 -3.45 8.42 -9.53
N SER A 163 -3.68 9.16 -10.59
CA SER A 163 -4.89 9.14 -11.40
C SER A 163 -4.56 8.85 -12.85
N SER A 164 -5.46 8.18 -13.57
CA SER A 164 -5.30 7.94 -15.00
C SER A 164 -5.26 9.27 -15.77
N PHE A 165 -4.28 9.40 -16.65
CA PHE A 165 -4.13 10.53 -17.54
C PHE A 165 -4.03 10.02 -18.99
N GLY A 166 -5.05 10.24 -19.80
CA GLY A 166 -5.17 9.61 -21.11
C GLY A 166 -5.30 8.08 -21.00
N TYR A 167 -4.69 7.35 -21.94
CA TYR A 167 -4.92 5.90 -22.08
C TYR A 167 -3.82 5.00 -21.48
N GLY A 168 -2.71 5.55 -21.05
CA GLY A 168 -1.60 4.68 -20.62
C GLY A 168 -0.64 5.35 -19.64
N ASN A 169 -1.05 6.40 -18.95
CA ASN A 169 -0.20 7.08 -18.01
C ASN A 169 -0.90 7.29 -16.65
N ILE A 170 -0.10 7.41 -15.60
CA ILE A 170 -0.53 7.77 -14.26
C ILE A 170 0.14 9.10 -13.89
N VAL A 171 -0.64 10.03 -13.36
CA VAL A 171 -0.16 11.32 -12.88
C VAL A 171 -0.58 11.51 -11.43
N VAL A 172 0.33 11.99 -10.60
CA VAL A 172 0.02 12.38 -9.22
C VAL A 172 -0.22 13.88 -9.17
N ASP A 173 -1.42 14.25 -8.76
CA ASP A 173 -1.71 15.61 -8.33
C ASP A 173 -1.35 15.75 -6.85
N MET A 174 -0.27 16.49 -6.54
CA MET A 174 0.18 16.68 -5.16
C MET A 174 -0.86 17.37 -4.27
N ARG A 175 -1.82 18.12 -4.85
CA ARG A 175 -2.95 18.70 -4.11
C ARG A 175 -3.89 17.62 -3.56
N SER A 176 -3.96 16.44 -4.20
CA SER A 176 -4.78 15.32 -3.73
C SER A 176 -4.39 14.86 -2.33
N LEU A 177 -3.11 14.94 -2.00
CA LEU A 177 -2.57 14.58 -0.69
C LEU A 177 -3.14 15.50 0.41
N VAL A 178 -3.17 16.80 0.15
CA VAL A 178 -3.75 17.81 1.07
C VAL A 178 -5.25 17.58 1.22
N ILE A 179 -5.96 17.42 0.11
CA ILE A 179 -7.43 17.25 0.08
C ILE A 179 -7.83 15.97 0.86
N MET A 180 -7.18 14.86 0.58
CA MET A 180 -7.52 13.59 1.24
C MET A 180 -7.17 13.59 2.73
N ARG A 181 -6.15 14.36 3.12
CA ARG A 181 -5.73 14.50 4.52
C ARG A 181 -6.77 15.23 5.38
N GLU A 182 -7.72 15.95 4.80
CA GLU A 182 -8.87 16.47 5.55
C GLU A 182 -9.79 15.34 6.07
N PHE A 183 -9.81 14.20 5.40
CA PHE A 183 -10.70 13.08 5.70
C PHE A 183 -10.03 11.98 6.52
N ALA A 184 -8.74 11.71 6.27
CA ALA A 184 -7.99 10.65 6.95
C ALA A 184 -6.48 10.88 6.84
N PRO A 185 -5.66 10.30 7.75
CA PRO A 185 -4.23 10.24 7.55
C PRO A 185 -3.92 9.64 6.18
N THR A 186 -3.01 10.30 5.43
CA THR A 186 -2.77 9.99 4.03
C THR A 186 -1.38 9.38 3.84
N ILE A 187 -1.34 8.22 3.20
CA ILE A 187 -0.14 7.49 2.79
C ILE A 187 0.11 7.79 1.31
N PHE A 188 1.35 8.00 0.92
CA PHE A 188 1.75 8.13 -0.47
C PHE A 188 2.37 6.84 -0.98
N ASP A 189 1.75 6.22 -1.98
CA ASP A 189 2.27 5.06 -2.70
C ASP A 189 3.19 5.54 -3.84
N ALA A 190 4.49 5.55 -3.57
CA ALA A 190 5.47 6.03 -4.52
C ALA A 190 5.72 5.04 -5.67
N THR A 191 5.50 3.75 -5.43
CA THR A 191 5.74 2.69 -6.42
C THR A 191 4.67 2.69 -7.51
N HIS A 192 3.40 2.64 -7.13
CA HIS A 192 2.32 2.57 -8.11
C HIS A 192 2.03 3.92 -8.79
N SER A 193 2.55 5.01 -8.25
CA SER A 193 2.45 6.35 -8.84
C SER A 193 3.26 6.51 -10.14
N VAL A 194 4.19 5.59 -10.41
CA VAL A 194 5.04 5.61 -11.62
C VAL A 194 4.68 4.51 -12.62
N GLN A 195 3.53 3.84 -12.43
CA GLN A 195 3.04 2.83 -13.36
C GLN A 195 2.68 3.44 -14.71
N MET A 196 2.92 2.63 -15.75
CA MET A 196 2.46 2.86 -17.13
C MET A 196 1.58 1.68 -17.54
N PRO A 197 0.26 1.72 -17.24
CA PRO A 197 -0.63 0.61 -17.51
C PRO A 197 -0.66 0.24 -18.99
N GLY A 198 -0.50 -1.07 -19.29
CA GLY A 198 -0.57 -1.59 -20.65
C GLY A 198 0.62 -1.28 -21.56
N SER A 199 1.66 -0.57 -21.08
CA SER A 199 2.80 -0.14 -21.94
C SER A 199 3.69 -1.28 -22.46
N LEU A 200 3.60 -2.47 -21.89
CA LEU A 200 4.39 -3.66 -22.23
C LEU A 200 3.55 -4.80 -22.85
N GLY A 201 2.55 -4.45 -23.66
CA GLY A 201 1.79 -5.45 -24.44
C GLY A 201 1.10 -6.52 -23.55
N GLY A 202 0.16 -6.11 -22.68
CA GLY A 202 -0.53 -7.02 -21.76
C GLY A 202 0.10 -7.11 -20.36
N LYS A 203 1.16 -6.34 -20.11
CA LYS A 203 1.75 -6.15 -18.77
C LYS A 203 1.85 -4.66 -18.44
N THR A 204 1.79 -4.35 -17.15
CA THR A 204 2.04 -2.99 -16.66
C THR A 204 3.54 -2.71 -16.69
N GLY A 205 3.93 -1.64 -17.38
CA GLY A 205 5.25 -1.06 -17.28
C GLY A 205 5.31 0.03 -16.22
N GLY A 206 6.45 0.73 -16.17
CA GLY A 206 6.66 1.86 -15.27
C GLY A 206 8.08 2.39 -15.33
N ASP A 207 8.31 3.45 -14.56
CA ASP A 207 9.62 4.09 -14.46
C ASP A 207 10.01 4.30 -13.00
N SER A 208 10.66 3.30 -12.40
CA SER A 208 11.11 3.36 -11.00
C SER A 208 12.11 4.51 -10.74
N SER A 209 12.77 5.05 -11.76
CA SER A 209 13.68 6.20 -11.60
C SER A 209 12.96 7.45 -11.09
N MET A 210 11.63 7.55 -11.29
CA MET A 210 10.80 8.65 -10.83
C MET A 210 10.34 8.50 -9.37
N VAL A 211 10.40 7.30 -8.78
CA VAL A 211 10.00 7.04 -7.38
C VAL A 211 10.64 7.99 -6.40
N PRO A 212 11.97 8.23 -6.40
CA PRO A 212 12.61 9.14 -5.46
C PRO A 212 12.16 10.60 -5.59
N TYR A 213 11.78 11.04 -6.79
CA TYR A 213 11.32 12.41 -7.01
C TYR A 213 9.92 12.62 -6.44
N LEU A 214 8.99 11.72 -6.76
CA LEU A 214 7.62 11.80 -6.27
C LEU A 214 7.55 11.60 -4.74
N ALA A 215 8.34 10.67 -4.20
CA ALA A 215 8.40 10.45 -2.76
C ALA A 215 8.90 11.69 -1.99
N LYS A 216 9.94 12.37 -2.50
CA LYS A 216 10.43 13.63 -1.92
C LYS A 216 9.40 14.76 -2.01
N ALA A 217 8.69 14.87 -3.15
CA ALA A 217 7.63 15.86 -3.29
C ALA A 217 6.48 15.60 -2.30
N ALA A 218 6.05 14.35 -2.15
CA ALA A 218 5.04 13.98 -1.15
C ALA A 218 5.52 14.22 0.30
N ALA A 219 6.80 14.01 0.59
CA ALA A 219 7.39 14.33 1.88
C ALA A 219 7.29 15.83 2.20
N ALA A 220 7.58 16.69 1.22
CA ALA A 220 7.47 18.15 1.35
C ALA A 220 6.02 18.63 1.51
N VAL A 221 5.04 17.92 0.91
CA VAL A 221 3.60 18.18 1.14
C VAL A 221 3.17 17.83 2.56
N GLY A 222 3.83 16.86 3.22
CA GLY A 222 3.55 16.51 4.61
C GLY A 222 2.58 15.35 4.79
N VAL A 223 2.75 14.27 4.03
CA VAL A 223 1.96 13.02 4.19
C VAL A 223 2.28 12.29 5.50
N ASP A 224 1.35 11.47 5.98
CA ASP A 224 1.49 10.73 7.25
C ASP A 224 2.35 9.49 7.12
N GLY A 225 2.44 8.92 5.91
CA GLY A 225 3.24 7.74 5.65
C GLY A 225 3.56 7.52 4.17
N PHE A 226 4.35 6.48 3.95
CA PHE A 226 4.78 6.07 2.62
C PHE A 226 4.54 4.58 2.41
N PHE A 227 4.29 4.24 1.16
CA PHE A 227 4.20 2.88 0.68
C PHE A 227 5.24 2.66 -0.43
N PHE A 228 6.05 1.61 -0.27
CA PHE A 228 7.05 1.21 -1.26
C PHE A 228 6.97 -0.30 -1.52
N GLU A 229 6.93 -0.69 -2.79
CA GLU A 229 7.30 -2.04 -3.18
C GLU A 229 8.80 -2.09 -3.47
N THR A 230 9.47 -3.10 -2.94
CA THR A 230 10.92 -3.26 -3.05
C THR A 230 11.28 -4.73 -3.27
N HIS A 231 12.37 -4.95 -3.98
CA HIS A 231 12.90 -6.27 -4.25
C HIS A 231 14.43 -6.22 -4.31
N PHE A 232 15.13 -7.31 -3.97
CA PHE A 232 16.58 -7.36 -4.09
C PHE A 232 17.06 -7.28 -5.54
N ASP A 233 16.25 -7.77 -6.49
CA ASP A 233 16.44 -7.61 -7.93
C ASP A 233 15.07 -7.44 -8.62
N PRO A 234 14.61 -6.20 -8.85
CA PRO A 234 13.33 -5.95 -9.50
C PRO A 234 13.20 -6.52 -10.92
N THR A 235 14.32 -6.83 -11.58
CA THR A 235 14.30 -7.33 -12.98
C THR A 235 13.78 -8.76 -13.07
N VAL A 236 13.91 -9.53 -11.99
CA VAL A 236 13.41 -10.91 -11.91
C VAL A 236 12.09 -11.04 -11.14
N ALA A 237 11.58 -9.94 -10.60
CA ALA A 237 10.33 -9.95 -9.84
C ALA A 237 9.14 -10.38 -10.72
N LEU A 238 8.28 -11.24 -10.17
CA LEU A 238 7.14 -11.82 -10.90
C LEU A 238 5.95 -10.86 -11.04
N SER A 239 5.98 -9.73 -10.33
CA SER A 239 4.96 -8.67 -10.40
C SER A 239 5.60 -7.30 -10.19
N ASP A 240 5.14 -6.31 -10.96
CA ASP A 240 5.44 -4.86 -10.84
C ASP A 240 6.94 -4.46 -10.80
N GLY A 241 7.86 -5.33 -11.25
CA GLY A 241 9.29 -5.08 -11.28
C GLY A 241 9.70 -3.70 -11.81
N PRO A 242 9.17 -3.20 -12.96
CA PRO A 242 9.52 -1.89 -13.50
C PRO A 242 9.22 -0.69 -12.58
N ASN A 243 8.40 -0.89 -11.55
CA ASN A 243 8.00 0.18 -10.62
C ASN A 243 8.72 0.11 -9.27
N MET A 244 9.31 -1.04 -8.95
CA MET A 244 9.91 -1.26 -7.64
C MET A 244 11.23 -0.52 -7.49
N ILE A 245 11.46 -0.01 -6.28
CA ILE A 245 12.79 0.43 -5.86
C ILE A 245 13.64 -0.77 -5.43
N LYS A 246 14.93 -0.75 -5.74
CA LYS A 246 15.85 -1.75 -5.22
C LYS A 246 15.95 -1.66 -3.70
N LEU A 247 16.06 -2.83 -3.07
CA LEU A 247 16.09 -2.95 -1.63
C LEU A 247 17.26 -2.18 -0.98
N ASP A 248 18.42 -2.18 -1.61
CA ASP A 248 19.62 -1.46 -1.17
C ASP A 248 19.54 0.08 -1.38
N GLU A 249 18.63 0.56 -2.21
CA GLU A 249 18.42 2.00 -2.44
C GLU A 249 17.37 2.60 -1.48
N LEU A 250 16.50 1.77 -0.89
CA LEU A 250 15.37 2.22 -0.10
C LEU A 250 15.80 2.99 1.16
N GLU A 251 16.82 2.54 1.87
CA GLU A 251 17.31 3.19 3.08
C GLU A 251 17.81 4.62 2.81
N SER A 252 18.57 4.81 1.74
CA SER A 252 19.03 6.15 1.32
C SER A 252 17.85 7.08 1.02
N LEU A 253 16.80 6.57 0.37
CA LEU A 253 15.60 7.35 0.08
C LEU A 253 14.84 7.69 1.36
N ILE A 254 14.62 6.76 2.26
CA ILE A 254 13.92 7.00 3.54
C ILE A 254 14.65 8.04 4.38
N ASN A 255 16.00 7.99 4.42
CA ASN A 255 16.78 8.99 5.13
C ASN A 255 16.64 10.41 4.52
N LYS A 256 16.52 10.53 3.19
CA LYS A 256 16.23 11.82 2.53
C LYS A 256 14.81 12.31 2.85
N ILE A 257 13.82 11.41 2.85
CA ILE A 257 12.44 11.71 3.22
C ILE A 257 12.38 12.25 4.66
N LYS A 258 13.05 11.60 5.61
CA LYS A 258 13.11 12.07 7.01
C LYS A 258 13.63 13.49 7.12
N LYS A 259 14.75 13.80 6.46
CA LYS A 259 15.34 15.15 6.46
C LYS A 259 14.39 16.21 5.89
N ILE A 260 13.64 15.90 4.82
CA ILE A 260 12.65 16.81 4.25
C ILE A 260 11.51 17.09 5.23
N ARG A 261 11.11 16.10 6.00
CA ARG A 261 10.01 16.20 6.98
C ARG A 261 10.38 16.96 8.24
N GLU A 262 11.65 17.24 8.48
CA GLU A 262 12.15 18.05 9.60
C GLU A 262 12.14 19.58 9.30
N ILE A 263 11.91 19.96 8.03
CA ILE A 263 11.81 21.35 7.59
C ILE A 263 10.37 21.87 7.75
#